data_51bff66e5f049b3e93672220f9bfcd87
#
_entry.id   51bff66e5f049b3e93672220f9bfcd87
#
_cell.length_a   1.000
_cell.length_b   1.000
_cell.length_c   1.000
_cell.angle_alpha   90.00
_cell.angle_beta   90.00
_cell.angle_gamma   90.00
#
_symmetry.space_group_name_H-M   'P 1'
#
loop_
_entity.id
_entity.type
_entity.pdbx_description
1 polymer ?
#
loop_
_entity_poly.entity_id
_entity_poly.type
_entity_poly.pdbx_seq_one_letter_code
_entity_poly.pdbx_strand_id
1 'polypeptide(L)'
;MNRRTFIEASLAASVVAASRPVWAAAATHHIDRVGLQLYTVRELLKQDFDGTIAKVAQIGYGEVEFAGNYGKSPKEARAALDKNGLVSPSAHSPLADIEKKLPEAIETAHIMGHKFIVCPYIEAPQRNADGWKHAAEVFNRAGEATQKAGIQFAYHNHSFEFAPTEGLGGKLPFDFLLANTDPKLVKIEMDLCWMTVGGQDPVAYFNSHPGRFPLVHVKDWTKEGHGSNDYSGAVGHPVKEGHMTNVGEGSIDWKRIFEQSGKAGIQHYFVENDDAKSFDDPRASYEYLAKLQF
;
A
#
# COMPACT_ATOMS: atom_id res chain seq x y z
N MET A 1 46.06 -64.11 51.51
CA MET A 1 45.54 -64.03 50.11
C MET A 1 45.22 -62.61 49.78
N ASN A 2 45.96 -62.10 48.81
CA ASN A 2 46.05 -60.72 48.45
C ASN A 2 44.92 -60.24 47.50
N ARG A 3 44.53 -59.01 47.65
CA ARG A 3 44.04 -58.24 46.51
C ARG A 3 44.48 -56.75 46.62
N ARG A 4 45.41 -56.40 45.75
CA ARG A 4 45.86 -55.04 45.53
C ARG A 4 44.75 -54.22 44.85
N THR A 5 44.44 -53.12 45.45
CA THR A 5 43.52 -52.12 44.85
C THR A 5 44.37 -51.06 44.11
N PHE A 6 44.20 -50.97 42.84
CA PHE A 6 44.81 -49.97 41.97
C PHE A 6 43.90 -48.74 41.94
N ILE A 7 44.43 -47.64 42.37
CA ILE A 7 43.70 -46.33 42.29
C ILE A 7 44.13 -45.66 40.99
N GLU A 8 43.22 -45.59 40.01
CA GLU A 8 43.37 -44.75 38.83
C GLU A 8 42.84 -43.40 39.15
N ALA A 9 43.71 -42.41 39.12
CA ALA A 9 43.31 -40.99 39.18
C ALA A 9 42.90 -40.47 37.74
N SER A 10 41.62 -40.33 37.53
CA SER A 10 41.12 -39.72 36.29
C SER A 10 41.18 -38.21 36.43
N LEU A 11 42.07 -37.56 35.68
CA LEU A 11 42.03 -36.11 35.48
C LEU A 11 40.84 -35.76 34.55
N ALA A 12 39.80 -35.18 35.13
CA ALA A 12 38.73 -34.56 34.34
C ALA A 12 39.19 -33.17 33.87
N ALA A 13 39.59 -33.07 32.61
CA ALA A 13 39.80 -31.76 31.97
C ALA A 13 38.44 -31.11 31.64
N SER A 14 38.06 -30.14 32.44
CA SER A 14 36.88 -29.31 32.16
C SER A 14 37.18 -28.38 30.98
N VAL A 15 36.67 -28.73 29.81
CA VAL A 15 36.64 -27.80 28.65
C VAL A 15 35.54 -26.81 28.92
N VAL A 16 35.91 -25.61 29.37
CA VAL A 16 35.00 -24.47 29.38
C VAL A 16 34.84 -23.99 27.91
N ALA A 17 33.79 -24.48 27.27
CA ALA A 17 33.35 -23.91 25.98
C ALA A 17 32.83 -22.51 26.24
N ALA A 18 33.66 -21.54 25.95
CA ALA A 18 33.22 -20.15 25.88
C ALA A 18 32.18 -20.01 24.74
N SER A 19 30.91 -20.08 25.08
CA SER A 19 29.84 -19.76 24.18
C SER A 19 29.91 -18.24 23.88
N ARG A 20 30.52 -17.89 22.76
CA ARG A 20 30.40 -16.55 22.19
C ARG A 20 28.92 -16.36 21.92
N PRO A 21 28.29 -15.24 22.38
CA PRO A 21 26.95 -14.95 21.96
C PRO A 21 27.00 -14.75 20.43
N VAL A 22 26.36 -15.66 19.70
CA VAL A 22 26.07 -15.45 18.29
C VAL A 22 25.03 -14.34 18.31
N TRP A 23 25.46 -13.12 18.10
CA TRP A 23 24.56 -12.04 17.74
C TRP A 23 23.97 -12.47 16.40
N ALA A 24 22.76 -13.00 16.43
CA ALA A 24 21.98 -13.17 15.23
C ALA A 24 21.87 -11.76 14.62
N ALA A 25 22.56 -11.56 13.49
CA ALA A 25 22.35 -10.35 12.71
C ALA A 25 20.82 -10.28 12.47
N ALA A 26 20.19 -9.19 12.86
CA ALA A 26 18.79 -8.98 12.57
C ALA A 26 18.62 -9.19 11.07
N ALA A 27 17.70 -10.07 10.68
CA ALA A 27 17.43 -10.29 9.26
C ALA A 27 16.99 -8.95 8.70
N THR A 28 17.75 -8.40 7.77
CA THR A 28 17.37 -7.19 7.06
C THR A 28 16.29 -7.59 6.07
N HIS A 29 15.15 -6.95 6.16
CA HIS A 29 14.06 -7.09 5.21
C HIS A 29 14.19 -6.03 4.10
N HIS A 30 13.67 -6.33 2.93
CA HIS A 30 13.56 -5.42 1.80
C HIS A 30 12.24 -5.68 1.08
N ILE A 31 11.85 -4.79 0.21
CA ILE A 31 10.65 -4.99 -0.62
C ILE A 31 11.03 -5.87 -1.80
N ASP A 32 10.53 -7.09 -1.84
CA ASP A 32 10.85 -8.06 -2.92
C ASP A 32 10.36 -7.58 -4.28
N ARG A 33 9.21 -6.89 -4.32
CA ARG A 33 8.60 -6.40 -5.54
C ARG A 33 7.96 -5.04 -5.31
N VAL A 34 8.53 -4.02 -5.94
CA VAL A 34 7.98 -2.66 -5.92
C VAL A 34 6.95 -2.52 -7.04
N GLY A 35 5.79 -1.98 -6.70
CA GLY A 35 4.69 -1.67 -7.61
C GLY A 35 4.64 -0.18 -7.96
N LEU A 36 3.97 0.15 -9.06
CA LEU A 36 3.66 1.52 -9.47
C LEU A 36 2.15 1.69 -9.64
N GLN A 37 1.57 2.67 -8.95
CA GLN A 37 0.23 3.14 -9.29
C GLN A 37 0.31 3.91 -10.61
N LEU A 38 -0.40 3.45 -11.62
CA LEU A 38 -0.33 3.98 -12.99
C LEU A 38 -0.86 5.40 -13.15
N TYR A 39 -1.57 5.91 -12.15
CA TYR A 39 -1.95 7.33 -12.11
C TYR A 39 -0.73 8.26 -12.19
N THR A 40 0.39 7.85 -11.63
CA THR A 40 1.69 8.54 -11.69
C THR A 40 2.11 8.86 -13.12
N VAL A 41 1.89 7.94 -14.04
CA VAL A 41 2.29 8.07 -15.46
C VAL A 41 1.09 8.20 -16.41
N ARG A 42 -0.07 8.64 -15.89
CA ARG A 42 -1.34 8.71 -16.61
C ARG A 42 -1.27 9.49 -17.93
N GLU A 43 -0.52 10.58 -17.96
CA GLU A 43 -0.41 11.40 -19.16
C GLU A 43 0.47 10.72 -20.23
N LEU A 44 1.48 9.97 -19.82
CA LEU A 44 2.32 9.19 -20.71
C LEU A 44 1.55 7.99 -21.27
N LEU A 45 0.72 7.32 -20.45
CA LEU A 45 -0.15 6.22 -20.87
C LEU A 45 -1.19 6.65 -21.91
N LYS A 46 -1.73 7.86 -21.81
CA LYS A 46 -2.64 8.41 -22.82
C LYS A 46 -1.96 8.64 -24.16
N GLN A 47 -0.68 8.96 -24.17
CA GLN A 47 0.11 9.21 -25.39
C GLN A 47 0.61 7.90 -26.01
N ASP A 48 1.21 7.03 -25.22
CA ASP A 48 1.74 5.73 -25.64
C ASP A 48 1.62 4.72 -24.51
N PHE A 49 0.56 3.94 -24.51
CA PHE A 49 0.31 2.93 -23.48
C PHE A 49 1.40 1.85 -23.48
N ASP A 50 1.67 1.25 -24.63
CA ASP A 50 2.58 0.09 -24.72
C ASP A 50 4.02 0.48 -24.40
N GLY A 51 4.50 1.62 -24.92
CA GLY A 51 5.82 2.16 -24.60
C GLY A 51 5.96 2.56 -23.13
N THR A 52 4.90 3.11 -22.53
CA THR A 52 4.89 3.48 -21.10
C THR A 52 4.97 2.24 -20.22
N ILE A 53 4.17 1.20 -20.47
CA ILE A 53 4.22 -0.08 -19.74
C ILE A 53 5.61 -0.72 -19.88
N ALA A 54 6.19 -0.74 -21.08
CA ALA A 54 7.55 -1.24 -21.29
C ALA A 54 8.59 -0.42 -20.49
N LYS A 55 8.43 0.89 -20.41
CA LYS A 55 9.35 1.76 -19.68
C LYS A 55 9.24 1.56 -18.16
N VAL A 56 8.04 1.38 -17.62
CA VAL A 56 7.80 1.03 -16.21
C VAL A 56 8.54 -0.27 -15.85
N ALA A 57 8.40 -1.32 -16.68
CA ALA A 57 9.14 -2.57 -16.48
C ALA A 57 10.67 -2.37 -16.57
N GLN A 58 11.18 -1.55 -17.52
CA GLN A 58 12.60 -1.26 -17.67
C GLN A 58 13.19 -0.50 -16.48
N ILE A 59 12.41 0.31 -15.75
CA ILE A 59 12.83 0.96 -14.51
C ILE A 59 13.11 -0.10 -13.44
N GLY A 60 12.33 -1.19 -13.42
CA GLY A 60 12.49 -2.29 -12.48
C GLY A 60 11.21 -2.64 -11.71
N TYR A 61 10.12 -1.91 -11.90
CA TYR A 61 8.85 -2.22 -11.28
C TYR A 61 8.38 -3.63 -11.67
N GLY A 62 7.91 -4.39 -10.70
CA GLY A 62 7.42 -5.75 -10.94
C GLY A 62 5.90 -5.85 -10.92
N GLU A 63 5.23 -4.83 -10.39
CA GLU A 63 3.78 -4.72 -10.29
C GLU A 63 3.30 -3.37 -10.75
N VAL A 64 2.03 -3.32 -11.17
CA VAL A 64 1.33 -2.07 -11.44
C VAL A 64 -0.08 -2.14 -10.88
N GLU A 65 -0.60 -0.98 -10.47
CA GLU A 65 -2.00 -0.83 -10.14
C GLU A 65 -2.68 0.11 -11.14
N PHE A 66 -3.86 -0.28 -11.61
CA PHE A 66 -4.61 0.49 -12.60
C PHE A 66 -5.51 1.53 -11.93
N ALA A 67 -5.46 2.77 -12.43
CA ALA A 67 -6.40 3.86 -12.09
C ALA A 67 -7.27 4.25 -13.30
N GLY A 68 -7.80 3.24 -14.00
CA GLY A 68 -8.56 3.39 -15.24
C GLY A 68 -8.00 2.53 -16.36
N ASN A 69 -8.67 2.51 -17.51
CA ASN A 69 -8.32 1.61 -18.63
C ASN A 69 -7.39 2.24 -19.68
N TYR A 70 -7.19 3.56 -19.64
CA TYR A 70 -6.34 4.31 -20.57
C TYR A 70 -6.66 4.03 -22.06
N GLY A 71 -7.94 3.78 -22.38
CA GLY A 71 -8.40 3.49 -23.74
C GLY A 71 -8.14 2.06 -24.22
N LYS A 72 -7.68 1.15 -23.33
CA LYS A 72 -7.44 -0.27 -23.64
C LYS A 72 -8.54 -1.16 -23.10
N SER A 73 -8.87 -2.21 -23.79
CA SER A 73 -9.65 -3.31 -23.23
C SER A 73 -8.83 -4.08 -22.20
N PRO A 74 -9.47 -4.78 -21.23
CA PRO A 74 -8.76 -5.60 -20.26
C PRO A 74 -7.81 -6.63 -20.90
N LYS A 75 -8.20 -7.21 -22.04
CA LYS A 75 -7.34 -8.17 -22.77
C LYS A 75 -6.10 -7.53 -23.37
N GLU A 76 -6.23 -6.34 -23.97
CA GLU A 76 -5.09 -5.60 -24.51
C GLU A 76 -4.14 -5.17 -23.40
N ALA A 77 -4.68 -4.64 -22.30
CA ALA A 77 -3.87 -4.25 -21.13
C ALA A 77 -3.15 -5.45 -20.53
N ARG A 78 -3.84 -6.60 -20.39
CA ARG A 78 -3.23 -7.84 -19.91
C ARG A 78 -2.09 -8.30 -20.82
N ALA A 79 -2.29 -8.31 -22.14
CA ALA A 79 -1.27 -8.69 -23.09
C ALA A 79 -0.02 -7.79 -23.02
N ALA A 80 -0.20 -6.49 -22.82
CA ALA A 80 0.91 -5.56 -22.63
C ALA A 80 1.70 -5.85 -21.34
N LEU A 81 1.02 -6.17 -20.24
CA LEU A 81 1.67 -6.58 -18.99
C LEU A 81 2.47 -7.88 -19.18
N ASP A 82 1.86 -8.91 -19.77
CA ASP A 82 2.49 -10.20 -20.00
C ASP A 82 3.77 -10.08 -20.85
N LYS A 83 3.71 -9.26 -21.92
CA LYS A 83 4.85 -8.98 -22.79
C LYS A 83 6.04 -8.39 -22.04
N ASN A 84 5.79 -7.64 -20.96
CA ASN A 84 6.80 -6.92 -20.18
C ASN A 84 7.10 -7.57 -18.84
N GLY A 85 6.52 -8.73 -18.51
CA GLY A 85 6.75 -9.44 -17.25
C GLY A 85 6.15 -8.75 -16.02
N LEU A 86 5.20 -7.84 -16.23
CA LEU A 86 4.49 -7.15 -15.15
C LEU A 86 3.24 -7.92 -14.73
N VAL A 87 2.87 -7.77 -13.45
CA VAL A 87 1.58 -8.22 -12.93
C VAL A 87 0.78 -7.04 -12.41
N SER A 88 -0.54 -7.18 -12.34
CA SER A 88 -1.42 -6.19 -11.76
C SER A 88 -2.29 -6.84 -10.69
N PRO A 89 -1.89 -6.79 -9.41
CA PRO A 89 -2.65 -7.40 -8.33
C PRO A 89 -3.90 -6.62 -7.97
N SER A 90 -4.00 -5.33 -8.31
CA SER A 90 -5.12 -4.46 -7.95
C SER A 90 -5.47 -3.45 -9.03
N ALA A 91 -6.68 -2.91 -8.92
CA ALA A 91 -7.14 -1.79 -9.71
C ALA A 91 -8.15 -0.94 -8.92
N HIS A 92 -8.10 0.36 -9.17
CA HIS A 92 -9.05 1.34 -8.66
C HIS A 92 -10.36 1.29 -9.46
N SER A 93 -11.48 1.26 -8.75
CA SER A 93 -12.84 1.37 -9.29
C SER A 93 -13.60 2.43 -8.50
N PRO A 94 -14.09 3.51 -9.15
CA PRO A 94 -14.83 4.58 -8.47
C PRO A 94 -16.05 4.06 -7.73
N LEU A 95 -16.44 4.70 -6.62
CA LEU A 95 -17.61 4.31 -5.82
C LEU A 95 -18.86 4.12 -6.68
N ALA A 96 -19.12 5.03 -7.64
CA ALA A 96 -20.28 4.94 -8.53
C ALA A 96 -20.26 3.70 -9.44
N ASP A 97 -19.09 3.22 -9.83
CA ASP A 97 -18.96 2.00 -10.63
C ASP A 97 -19.07 0.75 -9.73
N ILE A 98 -18.57 0.79 -8.50
CA ILE A 98 -18.80 -0.26 -7.50
C ILE A 98 -20.29 -0.43 -7.22
N GLU A 99 -21.05 0.65 -7.13
CA GLU A 99 -22.50 0.59 -6.90
C GLU A 99 -23.29 0.06 -8.11
N LYS A 100 -22.87 0.40 -9.33
CA LYS A 100 -23.66 0.20 -10.54
C LYS A 100 -23.13 -0.86 -11.48
N LYS A 101 -21.82 -1.14 -11.44
CA LYS A 101 -21.08 -1.96 -12.42
C LYS A 101 -20.10 -2.94 -11.76
N LEU A 102 -20.34 -3.34 -10.50
CA LEU A 102 -19.45 -4.28 -9.80
C LEU A 102 -19.24 -5.61 -10.56
N PRO A 103 -20.26 -6.20 -11.24
CA PRO A 103 -20.03 -7.40 -12.03
C PRO A 103 -19.00 -7.21 -13.14
N GLU A 104 -19.01 -6.08 -13.84
CA GLU A 104 -18.06 -5.74 -14.89
C GLU A 104 -16.64 -5.53 -14.32
N ALA A 105 -16.55 -4.91 -13.13
CA ALA A 105 -15.26 -4.76 -12.42
C ALA A 105 -14.69 -6.13 -12.01
N ILE A 106 -15.53 -7.07 -11.57
CA ILE A 106 -15.16 -8.44 -11.24
C ILE A 106 -14.69 -9.19 -12.50
N GLU A 107 -15.39 -9.09 -13.63
CA GLU A 107 -14.99 -9.69 -14.90
C GLU A 107 -13.63 -9.14 -15.35
N THR A 108 -13.46 -7.82 -15.30
CA THR A 108 -12.19 -7.16 -15.59
C THR A 108 -11.06 -7.69 -14.70
N ALA A 109 -11.31 -7.81 -13.39
CA ALA A 109 -10.35 -8.32 -12.45
C ALA A 109 -9.91 -9.76 -12.79
N HIS A 110 -10.83 -10.62 -13.20
CA HIS A 110 -10.49 -11.99 -13.65
C HIS A 110 -9.61 -11.99 -14.89
N ILE A 111 -9.91 -11.15 -15.91
CA ILE A 111 -9.13 -11.05 -17.14
C ILE A 111 -7.72 -10.53 -16.84
N MET A 112 -7.62 -9.49 -16.00
CA MET A 112 -6.36 -8.84 -15.63
C MET A 112 -5.55 -9.63 -14.60
N GLY A 113 -6.19 -10.55 -13.87
CA GLY A 113 -5.57 -11.31 -12.79
C GLY A 113 -5.51 -10.56 -11.47
N HIS A 114 -6.33 -9.51 -11.30
CA HIS A 114 -6.40 -8.75 -10.06
C HIS A 114 -6.87 -9.62 -8.90
N LYS A 115 -6.29 -9.40 -7.74
CA LYS A 115 -6.67 -9.99 -6.45
C LYS A 115 -7.48 -9.03 -5.60
N PHE A 116 -7.40 -7.73 -5.93
CA PHE A 116 -8.09 -6.66 -5.22
C PHE A 116 -8.84 -5.76 -6.20
N ILE A 117 -10.02 -5.31 -5.77
CA ILE A 117 -10.74 -4.17 -6.34
C ILE A 117 -10.78 -3.11 -5.26
N VAL A 118 -10.27 -1.91 -5.56
CA VAL A 118 -10.10 -0.85 -4.59
C VAL A 118 -11.01 0.34 -4.93
N CYS A 119 -11.80 0.82 -3.97
CA CYS A 119 -12.46 2.11 -4.09
C CYS A 119 -11.46 3.22 -3.77
N PRO A 120 -11.08 4.08 -4.75
CA PRO A 120 -9.98 5.00 -4.55
C PRO A 120 -10.36 6.30 -3.85
N TYR A 121 -11.66 6.66 -3.78
CA TYR A 121 -12.04 8.02 -3.46
C TYR A 121 -13.52 8.16 -3.09
N ILE A 122 -13.80 9.05 -2.17
CA ILE A 122 -15.16 9.53 -1.87
C ILE A 122 -15.29 10.98 -2.33
N GLU A 123 -16.24 11.25 -3.21
CA GLU A 123 -16.44 12.58 -3.77
C GLU A 123 -16.82 13.61 -2.69
N ALA A 124 -16.36 14.85 -2.85
CA ALA A 124 -16.55 15.91 -1.85
C ALA A 124 -18.02 16.08 -1.37
N PRO A 125 -19.05 16.01 -2.24
CA PRO A 125 -20.44 16.09 -1.79
C PRO A 125 -20.88 14.95 -0.87
N GLN A 126 -20.16 13.81 -0.88
CA GLN A 126 -20.44 12.63 -0.06
C GLN A 126 -19.65 12.62 1.25
N ARG A 127 -18.77 13.59 1.50
CA ARG A 127 -17.93 13.66 2.72
C ARG A 127 -18.70 14.24 3.91
N ASN A 128 -19.80 13.61 4.27
CA ASN A 128 -20.63 13.92 5.41
C ASN A 128 -21.10 12.63 6.10
N ALA A 129 -21.75 12.74 7.26
CA ALA A 129 -22.14 11.58 8.06
C ALA A 129 -22.94 10.53 7.28
N ASP A 130 -23.88 10.95 6.47
CA ASP A 130 -24.74 10.02 5.72
C ASP A 130 -23.97 9.37 4.56
N GLY A 131 -23.10 10.14 3.88
CA GLY A 131 -22.23 9.59 2.85
C GLY A 131 -21.22 8.57 3.40
N TRP A 132 -20.64 8.78 4.59
CA TRP A 132 -19.74 7.82 5.22
C TRP A 132 -20.47 6.55 5.66
N LYS A 133 -21.69 6.67 6.19
CA LYS A 133 -22.54 5.51 6.52
C LYS A 133 -22.87 4.72 5.25
N HIS A 134 -23.29 5.43 4.20
CA HIS A 134 -23.58 4.83 2.91
C HIS A 134 -22.35 4.10 2.32
N ALA A 135 -21.18 4.74 2.35
CA ALA A 135 -19.94 4.12 1.89
C ALA A 135 -19.63 2.81 2.65
N ALA A 136 -19.76 2.79 3.98
CA ALA A 136 -19.53 1.58 4.77
C ALA A 136 -20.48 0.45 4.37
N GLU A 137 -21.76 0.75 4.11
CA GLU A 137 -22.73 -0.23 3.63
C GLU A 137 -22.39 -0.75 2.22
N VAL A 138 -22.02 0.14 1.29
CA VAL A 138 -21.59 -0.22 -0.07
C VAL A 138 -20.36 -1.12 0.00
N PHE A 139 -19.37 -0.77 0.80
CA PHE A 139 -18.13 -1.53 0.93
C PHE A 139 -18.36 -2.94 1.48
N ASN A 140 -19.21 -3.10 2.48
CA ASN A 140 -19.57 -4.44 2.99
C ASN A 140 -20.24 -5.28 1.90
N ARG A 141 -21.23 -4.71 1.17
CA ARG A 141 -21.92 -5.42 0.07
C ARG A 141 -20.95 -5.76 -1.07
N ALA A 142 -20.06 -4.82 -1.44
CA ALA A 142 -19.04 -5.06 -2.45
C ALA A 142 -18.07 -6.15 -2.00
N GLY A 143 -17.64 -6.12 -0.74
CA GLY A 143 -16.78 -7.14 -0.14
C GLY A 143 -17.41 -8.55 -0.18
N GLU A 144 -18.71 -8.68 0.12
CA GLU A 144 -19.41 -9.96 -0.02
C GLU A 144 -19.46 -10.46 -1.48
N ALA A 145 -19.70 -9.57 -2.43
CA ALA A 145 -19.81 -9.94 -3.84
C ALA A 145 -18.44 -10.32 -4.42
N THR A 146 -17.39 -9.52 -4.14
CA THR A 146 -16.02 -9.79 -4.62
C THR A 146 -15.42 -11.03 -3.97
N GLN A 147 -15.70 -11.28 -2.67
CA GLN A 147 -15.23 -12.48 -1.98
C GLN A 147 -15.79 -13.77 -2.63
N LYS A 148 -17.07 -13.77 -3.04
CA LYS A 148 -17.68 -14.90 -3.78
C LYS A 148 -16.99 -15.14 -5.13
N ALA A 149 -16.38 -14.12 -5.71
CA ALA A 149 -15.60 -14.20 -6.95
C ALA A 149 -14.10 -14.49 -6.72
N GLY A 150 -13.67 -14.70 -5.47
CA GLY A 150 -12.27 -14.93 -5.14
C GLY A 150 -11.40 -13.67 -5.19
N ILE A 151 -12.00 -12.49 -5.08
CA ILE A 151 -11.35 -11.18 -5.10
C ILE A 151 -11.58 -10.50 -3.75
N GLN A 152 -10.61 -9.77 -3.24
CA GLN A 152 -10.73 -8.98 -2.02
C GLN A 152 -11.11 -7.54 -2.36
N PHE A 153 -12.11 -7.01 -1.68
CA PHE A 153 -12.43 -5.59 -1.75
C PHE A 153 -11.56 -4.77 -0.80
N ALA A 154 -11.15 -3.56 -1.23
CA ALA A 154 -10.43 -2.62 -0.39
C ALA A 154 -10.90 -1.17 -0.62
N TYR A 155 -10.58 -0.31 0.35
CA TYR A 155 -10.77 1.13 0.29
C TYR A 155 -9.42 1.83 0.41
N HIS A 156 -9.16 2.84 -0.43
CA HIS A 156 -7.98 3.69 -0.39
C HIS A 156 -8.32 5.05 0.24
N ASN A 157 -7.52 5.46 1.22
CA ASN A 157 -7.71 6.73 1.90
C ASN A 157 -6.89 7.86 1.30
N HIS A 158 -7.42 9.06 1.51
CA HIS A 158 -6.69 10.32 1.40
C HIS A 158 -6.52 10.93 2.80
N SER A 159 -6.28 12.25 2.89
CA SER A 159 -6.19 12.93 4.17
C SER A 159 -7.51 13.51 4.67
N PHE A 160 -8.51 13.65 3.80
CA PHE A 160 -9.83 14.19 4.20
C PHE A 160 -10.60 13.24 5.14
N GLU A 161 -10.28 11.95 5.18
CA GLU A 161 -10.85 11.00 6.14
C GLU A 161 -10.41 11.26 7.58
N PHE A 162 -9.37 12.07 7.75
CA PHE A 162 -8.88 12.48 9.06
C PHE A 162 -9.36 13.88 9.48
N ALA A 163 -10.23 14.50 8.69
CA ALA A 163 -10.93 15.71 9.06
C ALA A 163 -12.19 15.36 9.88
N PRO A 164 -12.40 15.99 11.06
CA PRO A 164 -13.60 15.75 11.87
C PRO A 164 -14.88 15.99 11.07
N THR A 165 -15.79 15.02 11.17
CA THR A 165 -17.12 15.08 10.52
C THR A 165 -18.21 14.94 11.58
N GLU A 166 -19.12 15.90 11.65
CA GLU A 166 -20.27 15.83 12.57
C GLU A 166 -21.17 14.62 12.25
N GLY A 167 -21.79 14.04 13.28
CA GLY A 167 -22.74 12.93 13.12
C GLY A 167 -22.10 11.54 13.05
N LEU A 168 -20.77 11.41 13.22
CA LEU A 168 -20.06 10.14 13.29
C LEU A 168 -19.72 9.70 14.74
N GLY A 169 -20.40 10.25 15.74
CA GLY A 169 -20.18 9.88 17.14
C GLY A 169 -18.80 10.24 17.67
N GLY A 170 -18.20 11.33 17.16
CA GLY A 170 -16.87 11.80 17.53
C GLY A 170 -15.70 11.04 16.89
N LYS A 171 -15.98 10.09 15.98
CA LYS A 171 -14.96 9.38 15.22
C LYS A 171 -14.55 10.16 13.98
N LEU A 172 -13.29 10.05 13.59
CA LEU A 172 -12.86 10.43 12.26
C LEU A 172 -13.50 9.52 11.21
N PRO A 173 -13.76 9.98 9.98
CA PRO A 173 -14.31 9.15 8.89
C PRO A 173 -13.55 7.84 8.68
N PHE A 174 -12.21 7.86 8.73
CA PHE A 174 -11.41 6.65 8.59
C PHE A 174 -11.69 5.65 9.72
N ASP A 175 -11.71 6.10 10.97
CA ASP A 175 -12.03 5.25 12.12
C ASP A 175 -13.47 4.74 12.08
N PHE A 176 -14.38 5.57 11.56
CA PHE A 176 -15.77 5.16 11.33
C PHE A 176 -15.84 4.03 10.32
N LEU A 177 -15.15 4.13 9.18
CA LEU A 177 -15.11 3.07 8.16
C LEU A 177 -14.48 1.80 8.72
N LEU A 178 -13.36 1.89 9.45
CA LEU A 178 -12.74 0.72 10.09
C LEU A 178 -13.68 0.01 11.06
N ALA A 179 -14.48 0.77 11.83
CA ALA A 179 -15.40 0.23 12.82
C ALA A 179 -16.71 -0.32 12.22
N ASN A 180 -17.12 0.15 11.03
CA ASN A 180 -18.42 -0.20 10.42
C ASN A 180 -18.27 -1.06 9.16
N THR A 181 -17.08 -1.57 8.86
CA THR A 181 -16.85 -2.53 7.79
C THR A 181 -16.26 -3.82 8.34
N ASP A 182 -16.74 -4.96 7.83
CA ASP A 182 -16.23 -6.28 8.22
C ASP A 182 -14.74 -6.42 7.77
N PRO A 183 -13.80 -6.68 8.69
CA PRO A 183 -12.38 -6.79 8.38
C PRO A 183 -12.02 -7.99 7.47
N LYS A 184 -12.91 -8.94 7.31
CA LYS A 184 -12.74 -10.07 6.39
C LYS A 184 -13.19 -9.72 4.96
N LEU A 185 -14.19 -8.85 4.84
CA LEU A 185 -14.77 -8.44 3.57
C LEU A 185 -14.09 -7.22 2.98
N VAL A 186 -13.75 -6.25 3.81
CA VAL A 186 -13.20 -4.97 3.39
C VAL A 186 -11.79 -4.82 3.95
N LYS A 187 -10.81 -4.69 3.11
CA LYS A 187 -9.43 -4.32 3.47
C LYS A 187 -9.21 -2.83 3.22
N ILE A 188 -8.06 -2.36 3.61
CA ILE A 188 -7.63 -0.99 3.36
C ILE A 188 -6.35 -1.04 2.52
N GLU A 189 -6.35 -0.29 1.45
CA GLU A 189 -5.14 0.17 0.79
C GLU A 189 -4.75 1.49 1.43
N MET A 190 -3.79 1.42 2.35
CA MET A 190 -3.43 2.61 3.12
C MET A 190 -2.49 3.50 2.32
N ASP A 191 -2.92 4.72 2.04
CA ASP A 191 -1.99 5.76 1.59
C ASP A 191 -1.24 6.32 2.79
N LEU A 192 0.03 5.97 2.88
CA LEU A 192 0.90 6.31 4.00
C LEU A 192 1.22 7.80 4.06
N CYS A 193 1.31 8.45 2.89
CA CYS A 193 1.57 9.88 2.78
C CYS A 193 0.33 10.68 3.20
N TRP A 194 -0.83 10.42 2.60
CA TRP A 194 -2.05 11.14 2.94
C TRP A 194 -2.47 10.94 4.39
N MET A 195 -2.23 9.76 4.96
CA MET A 195 -2.42 9.55 6.39
C MET A 195 -1.52 10.46 7.24
N THR A 196 -0.23 10.56 6.88
CA THR A 196 0.75 11.43 7.56
C THR A 196 0.38 12.91 7.41
N VAL A 197 -0.03 13.35 6.21
CA VAL A 197 -0.53 14.71 5.92
C VAL A 197 -1.80 14.99 6.74
N GLY A 198 -2.66 13.99 6.93
CA GLY A 198 -3.82 14.03 7.80
C GLY A 198 -3.50 14.04 9.30
N GLY A 199 -2.21 14.09 9.67
CA GLY A 199 -1.77 14.16 11.06
C GLY A 199 -1.83 12.85 11.83
N GLN A 200 -1.89 11.70 11.11
CA GLN A 200 -1.97 10.39 11.72
C GLN A 200 -0.65 9.62 11.60
N ASP A 201 -0.45 8.66 12.50
CA ASP A 201 0.70 7.76 12.47
C ASP A 201 0.31 6.40 11.88
N PRO A 202 0.80 6.00 10.69
CA PRO A 202 0.51 4.69 10.10
C PRO A 202 0.81 3.53 11.05
N VAL A 203 1.90 3.60 11.80
CA VAL A 203 2.31 2.55 12.74
C VAL A 203 1.30 2.36 13.88
N ALA A 204 0.66 3.42 14.33
CA ALA A 204 -0.41 3.32 15.33
C ALA A 204 -1.61 2.52 14.80
N TYR A 205 -1.98 2.73 13.53
CA TYR A 205 -3.05 1.98 12.88
C TYR A 205 -2.67 0.52 12.59
N PHE A 206 -1.43 0.25 12.21
CA PHE A 206 -0.94 -1.12 12.07
C PHE A 206 -1.01 -1.89 13.38
N ASN A 207 -0.71 -1.21 14.49
CA ASN A 207 -0.78 -1.79 15.82
C ASN A 207 -2.21 -2.10 16.28
N SER A 208 -3.16 -1.21 15.97
CA SER A 208 -4.56 -1.34 16.42
C SER A 208 -5.40 -2.23 15.51
N HIS A 209 -5.01 -2.38 14.23
CA HIS A 209 -5.77 -3.16 13.22
C HIS A 209 -4.84 -4.11 12.43
N PRO A 210 -4.21 -5.09 13.09
CA PRO A 210 -3.24 -5.98 12.43
C PRO A 210 -3.90 -6.78 11.29
N GLY A 211 -3.17 -6.90 10.17
CA GLY A 211 -3.64 -7.63 8.98
C GLY A 211 -4.74 -6.94 8.17
N ARG A 212 -5.03 -5.66 8.47
CA ARG A 212 -6.07 -4.90 7.76
C ARG A 212 -5.58 -4.24 6.47
N PHE A 213 -4.26 -4.10 6.27
CA PHE A 213 -3.63 -3.23 5.27
C PHE A 213 -2.76 -3.99 4.27
N PRO A 214 -3.34 -4.86 3.40
CA PRO A 214 -2.56 -5.67 2.46
C PRO A 214 -1.92 -4.86 1.33
N LEU A 215 -2.39 -3.67 1.05
CA LEU A 215 -1.87 -2.77 0.03
C LEU A 215 -1.52 -1.44 0.67
N VAL A 216 -0.46 -0.81 0.17
CA VAL A 216 -0.09 0.54 0.59
C VAL A 216 0.32 1.38 -0.61
N HIS A 217 -0.07 2.66 -0.61
CA HIS A 217 0.53 3.68 -1.46
C HIS A 217 1.71 4.33 -0.76
N VAL A 218 2.80 4.40 -1.49
CA VAL A 218 4.09 4.94 -1.05
C VAL A 218 4.34 6.22 -1.81
N LYS A 219 3.95 7.34 -1.22
CA LYS A 219 4.15 8.71 -1.69
C LYS A 219 4.98 9.45 -0.66
N ASP A 220 5.79 10.40 -1.05
CA ASP A 220 6.55 11.19 -0.08
C ASP A 220 6.15 12.66 -0.10
N TRP A 221 6.39 13.33 1.01
CA TRP A 221 5.97 14.70 1.27
C TRP A 221 7.08 15.48 1.93
N THR A 222 7.47 16.60 1.32
CA THR A 222 8.40 17.52 1.97
C THR A 222 7.66 18.50 2.88
N LYS A 223 8.26 18.81 4.02
CA LYS A 223 7.75 19.85 4.93
C LYS A 223 8.16 21.25 4.52
N GLU A 224 9.11 21.38 3.57
CA GLU A 224 9.67 22.65 3.12
C GLU A 224 9.06 23.08 1.79
N GLY A 225 8.79 24.35 1.67
CA GLY A 225 8.35 24.99 0.42
C GLY A 225 6.82 25.12 0.28
N HIS A 226 6.42 26.13 -0.47
CA HIS A 226 5.02 26.31 -0.89
C HIS A 226 4.79 25.46 -2.15
N GLY A 227 4.04 24.38 -2.02
CA GLY A 227 3.61 23.60 -3.18
C GLY A 227 2.77 24.46 -4.14
N SER A 228 3.02 24.32 -5.43
CA SER A 228 2.26 25.02 -6.48
C SER A 228 0.91 24.36 -6.77
N ASN A 229 0.65 23.17 -6.23
CA ASN A 229 -0.52 22.36 -6.52
C ASN A 229 -1.59 22.50 -5.44
N ASP A 230 -2.83 22.57 -5.87
CA ASP A 230 -3.98 22.59 -4.98
C ASP A 230 -4.40 21.15 -4.63
N TYR A 231 -3.95 20.70 -3.44
CA TYR A 231 -4.35 19.40 -2.89
C TYR A 231 -5.65 19.48 -2.07
N SER A 232 -6.35 20.62 -2.07
CA SER A 232 -7.56 20.81 -1.25
C SER A 232 -8.63 19.73 -1.48
N GLY A 233 -8.72 19.21 -2.69
CA GLY A 233 -9.61 18.11 -3.04
C GLY A 233 -9.27 16.80 -2.34
N ALA A 234 -7.98 16.46 -2.25
CA ALA A 234 -7.49 15.24 -1.61
C ALA A 234 -7.40 15.38 -0.08
N VAL A 235 -7.06 16.57 0.41
CA VAL A 235 -6.85 16.86 1.83
C VAL A 235 -8.14 17.24 2.55
N GLY A 236 -9.11 17.84 1.84
CA GLY A 236 -10.35 18.35 2.44
C GLY A 236 -10.18 19.66 3.23
N HIS A 237 -8.97 20.20 3.27
CA HIS A 237 -8.60 21.49 3.87
C HIS A 237 -7.33 22.01 3.20
N PRO A 238 -7.07 23.32 3.24
CA PRO A 238 -5.85 23.88 2.65
C PRO A 238 -4.59 23.27 3.30
N VAL A 239 -3.68 22.75 2.48
CA VAL A 239 -2.34 22.34 2.92
C VAL A 239 -1.48 23.58 3.02
N LYS A 240 -1.04 23.91 4.23
CA LYS A 240 -0.29 25.14 4.47
C LYS A 240 1.18 25.03 4.14
N GLU A 241 1.75 23.82 4.21
CA GLU A 241 3.17 23.60 4.09
C GLU A 241 3.46 22.26 3.39
N GLY A 242 4.49 22.23 2.54
CA GLY A 242 4.95 21.04 1.88
C GLY A 242 4.36 20.81 0.48
N HIS A 243 4.94 19.85 -0.19
CA HIS A 243 4.50 19.38 -1.51
C HIS A 243 4.90 17.91 -1.69
N MET A 244 4.26 17.25 -2.65
CA MET A 244 4.60 15.89 -3.01
C MET A 244 5.97 15.84 -3.68
N THR A 245 6.75 14.83 -3.34
CA THR A 245 8.09 14.61 -3.91
C THR A 245 8.32 13.12 -4.15
N ASN A 246 9.48 12.78 -4.71
CA ASN A 246 9.84 11.39 -4.92
C ASN A 246 10.08 10.68 -3.58
N VAL A 247 9.77 9.39 -3.53
CA VAL A 247 9.98 8.58 -2.33
C VAL A 247 11.47 8.58 -1.95
N GLY A 248 11.74 8.93 -0.69
CA GLY A 248 13.08 9.07 -0.15
C GLY A 248 13.66 10.49 -0.22
N GLU A 249 12.99 11.41 -0.90
CA GLU A 249 13.37 12.84 -0.96
C GLU A 249 12.52 13.69 0.01
N GLY A 250 11.51 13.09 0.63
CA GLY A 250 10.61 13.74 1.56
C GLY A 250 10.99 13.56 3.03
N SER A 251 9.99 13.60 3.89
CA SER A 251 10.16 13.58 5.34
C SER A 251 9.56 12.36 6.02
N ILE A 252 9.02 11.40 5.27
CA ILE A 252 8.38 10.20 5.84
C ILE A 252 9.45 9.18 6.21
N ASP A 253 9.38 8.66 7.44
CA ASP A 253 10.32 7.63 7.92
C ASP A 253 9.89 6.24 7.42
N TRP A 254 10.27 5.92 6.19
CA TRP A 254 9.93 4.67 5.50
C TRP A 254 10.43 3.44 6.24
N LYS A 255 11.64 3.51 6.80
CA LYS A 255 12.22 2.38 7.52
C LYS A 255 11.36 2.02 8.73
N ARG A 256 11.04 2.99 9.58
CA ARG A 256 10.17 2.80 10.75
C ARG A 256 8.82 2.21 10.38
N ILE A 257 8.23 2.69 9.27
CA ILE A 257 6.92 2.20 8.81
C ILE A 257 7.03 0.77 8.32
N PHE A 258 8.01 0.45 7.49
CA PHE A 258 8.12 -0.87 6.86
C PHE A 258 8.63 -1.95 7.80
N GLU A 259 9.34 -1.62 8.88
CA GLU A 259 9.60 -2.55 9.98
C GLU A 259 8.32 -3.16 10.58
N GLN A 260 7.16 -2.54 10.36
CA GLN A 260 5.85 -3.02 10.81
C GLN A 260 5.02 -3.70 9.70
N SER A 261 5.59 -3.92 8.52
CA SER A 261 4.87 -4.48 7.36
C SER A 261 4.21 -5.83 7.66
N GLY A 262 4.91 -6.71 8.35
CA GLY A 262 4.37 -8.01 8.74
C GLY A 262 3.14 -7.90 9.64
N LYS A 263 3.12 -6.95 10.58
CA LYS A 263 1.99 -6.72 11.47
C LYS A 263 0.82 -6.08 10.74
N ALA A 264 1.09 -5.12 9.87
CA ALA A 264 0.10 -4.50 9.01
C ALA A 264 -0.54 -5.49 8.03
N GLY A 265 0.19 -6.54 7.64
CA GLY A 265 -0.19 -7.52 6.64
C GLY A 265 0.07 -7.04 5.21
N ILE A 266 1.04 -6.14 5.00
CA ILE A 266 1.34 -5.56 3.70
C ILE A 266 1.88 -6.65 2.77
N GLN A 267 1.32 -6.70 1.56
CA GLN A 267 1.68 -7.61 0.48
C GLN A 267 2.15 -6.85 -0.77
N HIS A 268 1.60 -5.64 -0.99
CA HIS A 268 1.85 -4.83 -2.18
C HIS A 268 2.17 -3.39 -1.79
N TYR A 269 3.22 -2.85 -2.42
CA TYR A 269 3.75 -1.50 -2.18
C TYR A 269 3.72 -0.74 -3.50
N PHE A 270 2.79 0.18 -3.69
CA PHE A 270 2.66 0.96 -4.90
C PHE A 270 3.21 2.36 -4.72
N VAL A 271 4.29 2.65 -5.42
CA VAL A 271 4.77 4.03 -5.56
C VAL A 271 3.69 4.84 -6.29
N GLU A 272 3.40 6.02 -5.78
CA GLU A 272 2.60 7.00 -6.50
C GLU A 272 3.16 8.42 -6.28
N ASN A 273 3.15 9.22 -7.33
CA ASN A 273 3.43 10.64 -7.30
C ASN A 273 2.44 11.35 -8.22
N ASP A 274 1.49 12.08 -7.62
CA ASP A 274 0.41 12.75 -8.37
C ASP A 274 0.94 13.89 -9.24
N ASP A 275 2.13 14.41 -8.90
CA ASP A 275 2.81 15.51 -9.56
C ASP A 275 3.90 15.09 -10.53
N ALA A 276 4.10 13.79 -10.72
CA ALA A 276 5.11 13.26 -11.64
C ALA A 276 4.94 13.82 -13.05
N LYS A 277 6.04 14.26 -13.64
CA LYS A 277 6.05 14.89 -14.98
C LYS A 277 6.79 14.05 -16.02
N SER A 278 7.62 13.13 -15.56
CA SER A 278 8.43 12.28 -16.42
C SER A 278 8.67 10.91 -15.79
N PHE A 279 9.39 10.04 -16.49
CA PHE A 279 9.83 8.76 -15.92
C PHE A 279 10.96 8.90 -14.87
N ASP A 280 11.54 10.07 -14.72
CA ASP A 280 12.63 10.27 -13.74
C ASP A 280 12.07 10.24 -12.32
N ASP A 281 10.84 10.74 -12.12
CA ASP A 281 10.17 10.73 -10.83
C ASP A 281 9.90 9.31 -10.29
N PRO A 282 9.19 8.42 -11.00
CA PRO A 282 9.04 7.04 -10.54
C PRO A 282 10.34 6.25 -10.53
N ARG A 283 11.34 6.60 -11.37
CA ARG A 283 12.67 5.98 -11.31
C ARG A 283 13.39 6.32 -10.01
N ALA A 284 13.43 7.58 -9.59
CA ALA A 284 14.07 7.99 -8.35
C ALA A 284 13.43 7.28 -7.15
N SER A 285 12.10 7.23 -7.10
CA SER A 285 11.35 6.52 -6.08
C SER A 285 11.65 5.01 -6.04
N TYR A 286 11.70 4.37 -7.21
CA TYR A 286 12.07 2.96 -7.32
C TYR A 286 13.48 2.69 -6.82
N GLU A 287 14.46 3.49 -7.25
CA GLU A 287 15.87 3.33 -6.87
C GLU A 287 16.11 3.48 -5.37
N TYR A 288 15.34 4.34 -4.71
CA TYR A 288 15.35 4.46 -3.25
C TYR A 288 14.82 3.20 -2.58
N LEU A 289 13.60 2.75 -2.96
CA LEU A 289 12.94 1.60 -2.35
C LEU A 289 13.69 0.29 -2.59
N ALA A 290 14.29 0.11 -3.77
CA ALA A 290 15.09 -1.07 -4.11
C ALA A 290 16.35 -1.22 -3.23
N LYS A 291 16.82 -0.14 -2.62
CA LYS A 291 18.00 -0.12 -1.73
C LYS A 291 17.63 -0.08 -0.26
N LEU A 292 16.35 0.20 0.06
CA LEU A 292 15.90 0.34 1.44
C LEU A 292 15.94 -1.01 2.16
N GLN A 293 16.59 -1.02 3.33
CA GLN A 293 16.65 -2.15 4.24
C GLN A 293 16.00 -1.78 5.58
N PHE A 294 15.15 -2.66 6.10
CA PHE A 294 14.42 -2.46 7.35
C PHE A 294 14.25 -3.74 8.15
#